data_8f05a2e07c5857214fae1d0919fa0b54
#
_entry.id   8f05a2e07c5857214fae1d0919fa0b54
#
_cell.length_a   1.000
_cell.length_b   1.000
_cell.length_c   1.000
_cell.angle_alpha   90.00
_cell.angle_beta   90.00
_cell.angle_gamma   90.00
#
_symmetry.space_group_name_H-M   'P 1'
#
loop_
_entity.id
_entity.type
_entity.pdbx_description
1 polymer ?
#
loop_
_entity_poly.entity_id
_entity_poly.type
_entity_poly.pdbx_seq_one_letter_code
_entity_poly.pdbx_strand_id
1 'polypeptide(L)'
;KLKIFGIAAGLAGVLFLAGCTKTAGQDGSKAGAAGTSETAGIQEAAGTQDTNRTDADSSFGDGEETRITGNGTTVAIEGTGAAADGANVTISSSGTYRLTGNITGGGVVVDAGKEDEVCLILDGVSITSADYSAIYASQSGLLTIVLEDRTENRVSDGNTYTYPQTGEDEPDAAIFSKDDVGFEG
;
A
#
# COMPACT_ATOMS: atom_id res chain seq x y z
N LYS A 1 13.11 43.35 23.23
CA LYS A 1 12.09 43.87 22.26
C LYS A 1 12.06 42.95 21.07
N LEU A 2 11.08 42.06 21.09
CA LEU A 2 10.79 41.08 20.03
C LEU A 2 9.84 41.72 19.04
N LYS A 3 10.20 41.77 17.77
CA LYS A 3 9.32 42.19 16.70
C LYS A 3 8.80 40.94 15.98
N ILE A 4 7.50 40.72 16.10
CA ILE A 4 6.75 39.70 15.34
C ILE A 4 6.32 40.34 14.05
N PHE A 5 6.75 39.80 12.89
CA PHE A 5 6.17 40.09 11.60
C PHE A 5 5.24 38.95 11.21
N GLY A 6 3.97 39.26 11.18
CA GLY A 6 2.97 38.41 10.59
C GLY A 6 2.96 38.59 9.07
N ILE A 7 2.96 37.50 8.34
CA ILE A 7 2.61 37.49 6.91
C ILE A 7 1.38 36.62 6.77
N ALA A 8 0.28 37.28 6.44
CA ALA A 8 -0.94 36.67 5.97
C ALA A 8 -0.86 36.63 4.43
N ALA A 9 -1.08 35.47 3.86
CA ALA A 9 -1.47 35.27 2.46
C ALA A 9 -1.96 33.83 2.41
N GLY A 10 -3.14 33.53 2.01
CA GLY A 10 -3.88 33.90 0.85
C GLY A 10 -4.43 32.60 0.31
N LEU A 11 -5.70 32.39 0.56
CA LEU A 11 -6.55 31.28 0.09
C LEU A 11 -6.51 31.19 -1.44
N ALA A 12 -6.20 30.02 -1.98
CA ALA A 12 -6.66 29.62 -3.32
C ALA A 12 -7.00 28.14 -3.27
N GLY A 13 -8.26 27.84 -3.01
CA GLY A 13 -8.81 26.52 -3.14
C GLY A 13 -8.90 26.13 -4.61
N VAL A 14 -8.35 24.99 -4.96
CA VAL A 14 -8.67 24.29 -6.19
C VAL A 14 -9.23 22.94 -5.76
N LEU A 15 -10.53 22.84 -5.85
CA LEU A 15 -11.30 21.63 -5.65
C LEU A 15 -11.18 20.78 -6.92
N PHE A 16 -10.39 19.72 -6.91
CA PHE A 16 -10.44 18.66 -7.91
C PHE A 16 -11.24 17.48 -7.36
N LEU A 17 -12.48 17.40 -7.79
CA LEU A 17 -13.30 16.22 -7.69
C LEU A 17 -12.89 15.27 -8.82
N ALA A 18 -12.05 14.30 -8.55
CA ALA A 18 -11.85 13.15 -9.42
C ALA A 18 -12.80 12.03 -8.96
N GLY A 19 -14.00 12.04 -9.51
CA GLY A 19 -14.93 10.93 -9.34
C GLY A 19 -14.54 9.77 -10.26
N CYS A 20 -14.32 8.59 -9.71
CA CYS A 20 -14.28 7.35 -10.48
C CYS A 20 -15.66 7.07 -11.06
N THR A 21 -15.86 7.34 -12.34
CA THR A 21 -17.09 6.97 -13.04
C THR A 21 -16.93 5.60 -13.67
N LYS A 22 -17.61 4.64 -13.10
CA LYS A 22 -17.85 3.33 -13.67
C LYS A 22 -18.73 3.47 -14.91
N THR A 23 -18.16 3.33 -16.11
CA THR A 23 -18.93 3.35 -17.36
C THR A 23 -19.44 1.95 -17.64
N ALA A 24 -20.70 1.72 -17.41
CA ALA A 24 -21.41 0.55 -17.90
C ALA A 24 -21.68 0.74 -19.40
N GLY A 25 -21.03 -0.06 -20.23
CA GLY A 25 -21.34 -0.15 -21.66
C GLY A 25 -22.42 -1.17 -21.92
N GLN A 26 -23.51 -0.67 -22.45
CA GLN A 26 -24.70 -1.42 -22.82
C GLN A 26 -24.63 -1.87 -24.28
N ASP A 27 -24.89 -3.19 -24.44
CA ASP A 27 -25.76 -3.80 -25.44
C ASP A 27 -25.54 -3.59 -26.97
N GLY A 28 -25.49 -4.72 -27.68
CA GLY A 28 -25.51 -4.82 -29.13
C GLY A 28 -25.76 -6.23 -29.60
N SER A 29 -27.00 -6.65 -29.46
CA SER A 29 -27.61 -7.88 -30.07
C SER A 29 -27.36 -7.97 -31.57
N LYS A 30 -26.99 -9.16 -32.12
CA LYS A 30 -27.70 -9.70 -33.28
C LYS A 30 -27.41 -11.20 -33.53
N ALA A 31 -28.47 -11.91 -33.73
CA ALA A 31 -28.62 -13.31 -34.02
C ALA A 31 -28.14 -13.73 -35.42
N GLY A 32 -27.80 -15.01 -35.58
CA GLY A 32 -27.59 -15.62 -36.90
C GLY A 32 -27.27 -17.11 -36.80
N ALA A 33 -28.18 -17.90 -37.23
CA ALA A 33 -28.52 -19.29 -37.22
C ALA A 33 -27.48 -20.32 -37.69
N ALA A 34 -27.64 -21.52 -37.08
CA ALA A 34 -27.68 -22.89 -37.62
C ALA A 34 -26.49 -23.47 -38.40
N GLY A 35 -26.06 -24.64 -37.93
CA GLY A 35 -25.28 -25.62 -38.71
C GLY A 35 -24.85 -26.81 -37.84
N THR A 36 -25.61 -27.89 -37.92
CA THR A 36 -25.38 -29.23 -37.35
C THR A 36 -24.13 -29.91 -37.91
N SER A 37 -23.34 -30.58 -37.07
CA SER A 37 -22.85 -31.94 -37.38
C SER A 37 -22.17 -32.56 -36.16
N GLU A 38 -22.66 -33.77 -35.80
CA GLU A 38 -22.08 -34.68 -34.82
C GLU A 38 -20.70 -35.21 -35.28
N THR A 39 -19.77 -35.37 -34.37
CA THR A 39 -18.89 -36.57 -34.34
C THR A 39 -18.30 -36.70 -32.93
N ALA A 40 -18.54 -37.86 -32.35
CA ALA A 40 -18.02 -38.30 -31.07
C ALA A 40 -16.50 -38.48 -31.11
N GLY A 41 -15.82 -38.00 -30.09
CA GLY A 41 -14.41 -38.27 -29.83
C GLY A 41 -14.10 -38.07 -28.36
N ILE A 42 -13.88 -39.20 -27.69
CA ILE A 42 -13.45 -39.27 -26.30
C ILE A 42 -12.01 -38.80 -26.24
N GLN A 43 -11.70 -37.81 -25.43
CA GLN A 43 -10.32 -37.55 -25.00
C GLN A 43 -10.25 -36.92 -23.63
N GLU A 44 -9.52 -37.58 -22.80
CA GLU A 44 -8.93 -37.35 -21.51
C GLU A 44 -8.97 -35.93 -20.92
N ALA A 45 -9.24 -35.95 -19.60
CA ALA A 45 -9.12 -34.84 -18.68
C ALA A 45 -7.69 -34.29 -18.64
N ALA A 46 -7.44 -33.19 -19.33
CA ALA A 46 -6.32 -32.33 -19.07
C ALA A 46 -6.81 -31.19 -18.19
N GLY A 47 -6.07 -30.95 -17.09
CA GLY A 47 -6.40 -29.99 -16.05
C GLY A 47 -6.75 -28.62 -16.60
N THR A 48 -7.87 -28.14 -16.16
CA THR A 48 -8.31 -26.76 -16.36
C THR A 48 -7.30 -25.84 -15.67
N GLN A 49 -6.39 -25.26 -16.43
CA GLN A 49 -5.70 -24.08 -15.98
C GLN A 49 -6.75 -22.98 -15.95
N ASP A 50 -7.03 -22.51 -14.76
CA ASP A 50 -7.81 -21.32 -14.52
C ASP A 50 -7.02 -20.10 -15.06
N THR A 51 -7.22 -19.78 -16.34
CA THR A 51 -6.59 -18.62 -17.00
C THR A 51 -7.49 -17.39 -16.89
N ASN A 52 -8.19 -17.25 -15.77
CA ASN A 52 -8.97 -16.05 -15.51
C ASN A 52 -8.35 -15.23 -14.35
N ARG A 53 -7.02 -15.19 -14.30
CA ARG A 53 -6.32 -14.17 -13.55
C ARG A 53 -6.26 -12.93 -14.46
N THR A 54 -7.28 -12.11 -14.38
CA THR A 54 -7.17 -10.72 -14.80
C THR A 54 -6.04 -10.14 -13.96
N ASP A 55 -4.94 -9.81 -14.62
CA ASP A 55 -3.94 -8.94 -14.04
C ASP A 55 -4.73 -7.72 -13.52
N ALA A 56 -4.90 -7.66 -12.22
CA ALA A 56 -5.38 -6.46 -11.60
C ALA A 56 -4.25 -5.44 -11.82
N ASP A 57 -4.40 -4.67 -12.89
CA ASP A 57 -3.68 -3.44 -13.07
C ASP A 57 -4.05 -2.57 -11.87
N SER A 58 -3.26 -2.66 -10.82
CA SER A 58 -3.38 -1.81 -9.64
C SER A 58 -2.89 -0.42 -10.05
N SER A 59 -3.73 0.28 -10.83
CA SER A 59 -3.54 1.68 -11.14
C SER A 59 -3.87 2.53 -9.90
N PHE A 60 -3.03 2.43 -8.88
CA PHE A 60 -2.91 3.50 -7.91
C PHE A 60 -2.32 4.69 -8.68
N GLY A 61 -3.13 5.70 -8.90
CA GLY A 61 -2.99 6.89 -9.72
C GLY A 61 -1.58 7.25 -10.20
N ASP A 62 -1.51 7.97 -11.31
CA ASP A 62 -0.29 8.49 -11.97
C ASP A 62 0.59 9.40 -11.07
N GLY A 63 0.56 9.20 -9.75
CA GLY A 63 1.40 9.85 -8.75
C GLY A 63 2.81 9.26 -8.77
N GLU A 64 3.82 10.11 -8.63
CA GLU A 64 5.21 9.69 -8.52
C GLU A 64 5.39 8.74 -7.31
N GLU A 65 5.89 7.53 -7.55
CA GLU A 65 6.17 6.53 -6.51
C GLU A 65 7.32 7.02 -5.61
N THR A 66 7.10 7.02 -4.31
CA THR A 66 8.17 7.29 -3.33
C THR A 66 8.91 6.00 -3.00
N ARG A 67 10.22 5.99 -3.18
CA ARG A 67 11.10 4.85 -2.91
C ARG A 67 11.70 4.92 -1.53
N ILE A 68 11.57 3.83 -0.78
CA ILE A 68 12.07 3.67 0.59
C ILE A 68 13.04 2.49 0.58
N THR A 69 14.34 2.77 0.75
CA THR A 69 15.39 1.73 0.71
C THR A 69 16.01 1.56 2.07
N GLY A 70 15.80 0.40 2.67
CA GLY A 70 16.42 0.02 3.95
C GLY A 70 17.89 -0.39 3.76
N ASN A 71 18.77 0.19 4.57
CA ASN A 71 20.21 -0.07 4.61
C ASN A 71 20.65 -0.51 6.03
N GLY A 72 19.95 -1.48 6.60
CA GLY A 72 20.17 -1.92 7.99
C GLY A 72 19.51 -0.97 8.98
N THR A 73 20.28 -0.22 9.74
CA THR A 73 19.80 0.72 10.75
C THR A 73 19.52 2.13 10.23
N THR A 74 19.56 2.32 8.91
CA THR A 74 19.24 3.58 8.25
C THR A 74 18.34 3.34 7.04
N VAL A 75 17.60 4.36 6.64
CA VAL A 75 16.71 4.32 5.48
C VAL A 75 16.98 5.51 4.59
N ALA A 76 17.05 5.28 3.29
CA ALA A 76 17.06 6.32 2.27
C ALA A 76 15.67 6.48 1.67
N ILE A 77 15.25 7.72 1.43
CA ILE A 77 13.95 8.05 0.82
C ILE A 77 14.20 8.90 -0.42
N GLU A 78 13.57 8.50 -1.52
CA GLU A 78 13.52 9.23 -2.79
C GLU A 78 12.05 9.48 -3.13
N GLY A 79 11.63 10.73 -3.11
CA GLY A 79 10.25 11.15 -3.32
C GLY A 79 9.71 12.01 -2.19
N THR A 80 8.40 12.03 -2.01
CA THR A 80 7.69 12.88 -1.06
C THR A 80 6.72 12.08 -0.19
N GLY A 81 6.19 12.69 0.88
CA GLY A 81 5.16 12.09 1.72
C GLY A 81 5.70 11.12 2.79
N ALA A 82 7.01 10.86 2.81
CA ALA A 82 7.66 10.06 3.84
C ALA A 82 8.91 10.77 4.39
N ALA A 83 9.26 10.44 5.63
CA ALA A 83 10.48 10.89 6.31
C ALA A 83 11.12 9.72 7.06
N ALA A 84 12.45 9.74 7.21
CA ALA A 84 13.18 8.74 7.96
C ALA A 84 13.98 9.36 9.10
N ASP A 85 14.01 8.67 10.25
CA ASP A 85 14.91 8.92 11.37
C ASP A 85 15.57 7.58 11.75
N GLY A 86 16.82 7.42 11.33
CA GLY A 86 17.51 6.14 11.44
C GLY A 86 16.83 5.03 10.63
N ALA A 87 16.37 4.00 11.32
CA ALA A 87 15.60 2.88 10.76
C ALA A 87 14.07 3.09 10.83
N ASN A 88 13.59 4.20 11.40
CA ASN A 88 12.18 4.49 11.50
C ASN A 88 11.73 5.35 10.31
N VAL A 89 10.65 4.93 9.68
CA VAL A 89 10.01 5.64 8.56
C VAL A 89 8.64 6.12 9.02
N THR A 90 8.32 7.36 8.72
CA THR A 90 6.96 7.90 8.89
C THR A 90 6.42 8.33 7.54
N ILE A 91 5.28 7.79 7.15
CA ILE A 91 4.51 8.15 5.96
C ILE A 91 3.35 9.03 6.42
N SER A 92 3.28 10.25 5.88
CA SER A 92 2.35 11.29 6.35
C SER A 92 1.41 11.82 5.27
N SER A 93 1.35 11.20 4.12
CA SER A 93 0.48 11.62 3.01
C SER A 93 -0.01 10.43 2.20
N SER A 94 -1.10 10.62 1.47
CA SER A 94 -1.53 9.68 0.44
C SER A 94 -0.44 9.46 -0.61
N GLY A 95 -0.43 8.28 -1.21
CA GLY A 95 0.50 7.93 -2.28
C GLY A 95 0.95 6.49 -2.30
N THR A 96 1.83 6.18 -3.25
CA THR A 96 2.44 4.87 -3.43
C THR A 96 3.88 4.88 -2.94
N TYR A 97 4.22 3.93 -2.08
CA TYR A 97 5.51 3.81 -1.41
C TYR A 97 6.08 2.42 -1.64
N ARG A 98 7.18 2.32 -2.37
CA ARG A 98 7.88 1.06 -2.61
C ARG A 98 8.99 0.86 -1.61
N LEU A 99 8.94 -0.26 -0.89
CA LEU A 99 9.88 -0.62 0.16
C LEU A 99 10.82 -1.72 -0.32
N THR A 100 12.12 -1.49 -0.22
CA THR A 100 13.16 -2.45 -0.61
C THR A 100 14.25 -2.58 0.46
N GLY A 101 15.06 -3.64 0.38
CA GLY A 101 16.24 -3.82 1.23
C GLY A 101 15.94 -4.25 2.65
N ASN A 102 16.77 -3.86 3.61
CA ASN A 102 16.68 -4.29 4.99
C ASN A 102 16.49 -3.12 5.95
N ILE A 103 15.46 -3.16 6.79
CA ILE A 103 15.21 -2.22 7.88
C ILE A 103 15.37 -3.01 9.18
N THR A 104 16.34 -2.64 10.01
CA THR A 104 16.67 -3.35 11.24
C THR A 104 16.62 -2.43 12.44
N GLY A 105 15.86 -2.81 13.44
CA GLY A 105 15.71 -2.07 14.69
C GLY A 105 14.77 -0.90 14.62
N GLY A 106 13.99 -0.77 13.52
CA GLY A 106 12.96 0.23 13.31
C GLY A 106 11.80 -0.35 12.51
N GLY A 107 10.94 0.52 11.99
CA GLY A 107 9.74 0.11 11.26
C GLY A 107 9.14 1.24 10.45
N VAL A 108 7.96 0.98 9.91
CA VAL A 108 7.18 1.92 9.10
C VAL A 108 5.92 2.30 9.85
N VAL A 109 5.76 3.58 10.11
CA VAL A 109 4.55 4.17 10.67
C VAL A 109 3.81 4.91 9.56
N VAL A 110 2.54 4.58 9.37
CA VAL A 110 1.63 5.33 8.51
C VAL A 110 0.77 6.21 9.41
N ASP A 111 0.97 7.53 9.29
CA ASP A 111 0.25 8.57 10.03
C ASP A 111 -0.19 9.64 9.03
N ALA A 112 -1.09 9.24 8.14
CA ALA A 112 -1.64 10.07 7.08
C ALA A 112 -3.00 10.67 7.49
N GLY A 113 -3.67 11.34 6.59
CA GLY A 113 -5.04 11.85 6.84
C GLY A 113 -6.08 10.73 6.83
N LYS A 114 -7.21 10.93 7.53
CA LYS A 114 -8.29 9.93 7.60
C LYS A 114 -8.97 9.63 6.25
N GLU A 115 -8.75 10.48 5.27
CA GLU A 115 -9.25 10.31 3.91
C GLU A 115 -8.14 9.91 2.93
N ASP A 116 -6.89 9.77 3.44
CA ASP A 116 -5.72 9.47 2.62
C ASP A 116 -5.61 7.97 2.37
N GLU A 117 -5.46 7.60 1.10
CA GLU A 117 -5.17 6.23 0.69
C GLU A 117 -3.65 6.06 0.55
N VAL A 118 -3.12 5.06 1.24
CA VAL A 118 -1.69 4.74 1.25
C VAL A 118 -1.49 3.34 0.69
N CYS A 119 -0.64 3.22 -0.33
CA CYS A 119 -0.25 1.95 -0.91
C CYS A 119 1.22 1.65 -0.56
N LEU A 120 1.46 0.55 0.15
CA LEU A 120 2.80 0.03 0.46
C LEU A 120 3.12 -1.16 -0.45
N ILE A 121 4.05 -1.00 -1.38
CA ILE A 121 4.55 -2.10 -2.20
C ILE A 121 5.78 -2.70 -1.52
N LEU A 122 5.67 -3.94 -1.07
CA LEU A 122 6.78 -4.69 -0.50
C LEU A 122 7.53 -5.42 -1.61
N ASP A 123 8.72 -4.91 -1.95
CA ASP A 123 9.54 -5.37 -3.08
C ASP A 123 10.88 -5.92 -2.58
N GLY A 124 10.85 -7.13 -2.07
CA GLY A 124 12.03 -7.80 -1.51
C GLY A 124 12.55 -7.13 -0.23
N VAL A 125 11.64 -6.63 0.60
CA VAL A 125 11.99 -5.94 1.83
C VAL A 125 12.02 -6.90 3.03
N SER A 126 12.99 -6.70 3.94
CA SER A 126 13.01 -7.32 5.25
C SER A 126 12.94 -6.24 6.33
N ILE A 127 11.87 -6.24 7.11
CA ILE A 127 11.67 -5.31 8.22
C ILE A 127 11.71 -6.10 9.52
N THR A 128 12.63 -5.76 10.42
CA THR A 128 12.72 -6.34 11.76
C THR A 128 12.73 -5.23 12.78
N SER A 129 11.61 -5.04 13.45
CA SER A 129 11.48 -4.06 14.52
C SER A 129 12.18 -4.54 15.80
N ALA A 130 12.65 -3.61 16.63
CA ALA A 130 13.27 -3.93 17.91
C ALA A 130 12.25 -4.12 19.03
N ASP A 131 11.31 -3.20 19.14
CA ASP A 131 10.42 -3.07 20.29
C ASP A 131 9.03 -2.54 19.94
N TYR A 132 8.59 -2.75 18.69
CA TYR A 132 7.33 -2.25 18.18
C TYR A 132 6.82 -3.07 17.00
N SER A 133 5.66 -2.71 16.44
CA SER A 133 5.21 -3.25 15.15
C SER A 133 6.18 -2.88 14.04
N ALA A 134 6.40 -3.77 13.11
CA ALA A 134 7.24 -3.49 11.95
C ALA A 134 6.53 -2.57 10.94
N ILE A 135 5.22 -2.73 10.80
CA ILE A 135 4.35 -1.81 10.05
C ILE A 135 3.17 -1.43 10.95
N TYR A 136 3.05 -0.16 11.24
CA TYR A 136 1.97 0.38 12.07
C TYR A 136 1.23 1.50 11.36
N ALA A 137 -0.03 1.30 11.02
CA ALA A 137 -0.92 2.36 10.56
C ALA A 137 -1.69 2.93 11.76
N SER A 138 -1.25 4.10 12.21
CA SER A 138 -1.91 4.85 13.28
C SER A 138 -3.11 5.62 12.77
N GLN A 139 -3.06 6.06 11.51
CA GLN A 139 -4.14 6.76 10.83
C GLN A 139 -3.97 6.71 9.31
N SER A 140 -5.04 6.34 8.60
CA SER A 140 -5.20 6.45 7.14
C SER A 140 -6.69 6.30 6.77
N GLY A 141 -7.09 6.65 5.56
CA GLY A 141 -8.40 6.28 5.03
C GLY A 141 -8.43 4.80 4.63
N LEU A 142 -7.38 4.35 3.95
CA LEU A 142 -7.14 2.96 3.58
C LEU A 142 -5.64 2.72 3.47
N LEU A 143 -5.16 1.65 4.09
CA LEU A 143 -3.82 1.12 3.84
C LEU A 143 -3.92 -0.12 2.95
N THR A 144 -3.32 -0.09 1.76
CA THR A 144 -3.17 -1.27 0.91
C THR A 144 -1.73 -1.75 0.93
N ILE A 145 -1.51 -3.01 1.26
CA ILE A 145 -0.19 -3.66 1.24
C ILE A 145 -0.14 -4.58 0.03
N VAL A 146 0.74 -4.28 -0.92
CA VAL A 146 0.96 -5.05 -2.14
C VAL A 146 2.24 -5.85 -2.01
N LEU A 147 2.18 -7.14 -2.31
CA LEU A 147 3.36 -8.00 -2.39
C LEU A 147 3.80 -8.04 -3.85
N GLU A 148 4.98 -7.49 -4.13
CA GLU A 148 5.54 -7.48 -5.49
C GLU A 148 5.82 -8.90 -5.97
N ASP A 149 5.46 -9.21 -7.21
CA ASP A 149 5.62 -10.54 -7.80
C ASP A 149 7.08 -11.01 -7.79
N ARG A 150 7.30 -12.29 -7.47
CA ARG A 150 8.61 -12.98 -7.46
C ARG A 150 9.61 -12.40 -6.47
N THR A 151 9.15 -11.68 -5.47
CA THR A 151 9.98 -11.20 -4.36
C THR A 151 9.70 -11.99 -3.08
N GLU A 152 10.66 -11.99 -2.16
CA GLU A 152 10.49 -12.53 -0.82
C GLU A 152 10.50 -11.39 0.17
N ASN A 153 9.39 -11.23 0.89
CA ASN A 153 9.22 -10.18 1.87
C ASN A 153 9.16 -10.78 3.28
N ARG A 154 9.80 -10.12 4.23
CA ARG A 154 9.81 -10.52 5.63
C ARG A 154 9.44 -9.33 6.52
N VAL A 155 8.43 -9.50 7.36
CA VAL A 155 8.00 -8.50 8.33
C VAL A 155 7.97 -9.16 9.70
N SER A 156 8.75 -8.63 10.65
CA SER A 156 8.88 -9.18 12.00
C SER A 156 8.89 -8.05 13.02
N ASP A 157 8.05 -8.18 14.01
CA ASP A 157 7.97 -7.31 15.19
C ASP A 157 9.07 -7.56 16.20
N GLY A 158 9.10 -6.76 17.24
CA GLY A 158 9.98 -6.92 18.38
C GLY A 158 9.51 -8.03 19.33
N ASN A 159 10.42 -8.50 20.19
CA ASN A 159 10.08 -9.44 21.25
C ASN A 159 9.46 -8.78 22.49
N THR A 160 9.54 -7.46 22.57
CA THR A 160 8.96 -6.63 23.62
C THR A 160 8.36 -5.40 22.94
N TYR A 161 7.29 -4.85 23.50
CA TYR A 161 6.64 -3.70 22.95
C TYR A 161 6.84 -2.49 23.85
N THR A 162 7.28 -1.38 23.26
CA THR A 162 7.33 -0.08 23.91
C THR A 162 6.17 0.75 23.39
N TYR A 163 5.14 0.91 24.21
CA TYR A 163 3.96 1.68 23.83
C TYR A 163 4.19 3.18 24.06
N PRO A 164 3.69 4.04 23.13
CA PRO A 164 3.91 5.47 23.21
C PRO A 164 3.24 6.14 24.42
N GLN A 165 2.21 5.49 24.98
CA GLN A 165 1.48 6.00 26.15
C GLN A 165 1.37 4.94 27.24
N THR A 166 1.42 5.38 28.50
CA THR A 166 1.26 4.48 29.64
C THR A 166 -0.18 3.94 29.72
N GLY A 167 -0.31 2.63 29.71
CA GLY A 167 -1.61 1.94 29.79
C GLY A 167 -2.20 1.56 28.44
N GLU A 168 -1.48 1.79 27.35
CA GLU A 168 -1.77 1.18 26.06
C GLU A 168 -1.20 -0.24 26.03
N ASP A 169 -1.88 -1.11 25.32
CA ASP A 169 -1.50 -2.51 25.05
C ASP A 169 -1.49 -2.82 23.54
N GLU A 170 -1.56 -1.80 22.72
CA GLU A 170 -1.52 -1.84 21.25
C GLU A 170 -0.45 -0.89 20.72
N PRO A 171 0.15 -1.19 19.56
CA PRO A 171 0.01 -2.36 18.71
C PRO A 171 0.89 -3.55 19.15
N ASP A 172 0.40 -4.77 19.02
CA ASP A 172 1.05 -6.02 19.44
C ASP A 172 1.17 -7.07 18.32
N ALA A 173 1.36 -6.60 17.09
CA ALA A 173 1.52 -7.44 15.90
C ALA A 173 2.59 -6.90 14.97
N ALA A 174 3.13 -7.77 14.11
CA ALA A 174 4.12 -7.37 13.09
C ALA A 174 3.55 -6.33 12.11
N ILE A 175 2.27 -6.47 11.76
CA ILE A 175 1.50 -5.48 11.00
C ILE A 175 0.25 -5.16 11.80
N PHE A 176 0.08 -3.91 12.15
CA PHE A 176 -1.08 -3.43 12.90
C PHE A 176 -1.66 -2.17 12.26
N SER A 177 -2.97 -2.13 12.12
CA SER A 177 -3.69 -0.95 11.60
C SER A 177 -4.87 -0.60 12.50
N LYS A 178 -5.05 0.69 12.79
CA LYS A 178 -6.23 1.23 13.47
C LYS A 178 -7.39 1.51 12.51
N ASP A 179 -7.11 1.58 11.23
CA ASP A 179 -8.08 1.84 10.17
C ASP A 179 -8.12 0.66 9.18
N ASP A 180 -8.84 0.80 8.08
CA ASP A 180 -9.01 -0.26 7.09
C ASP A 180 -7.67 -0.64 6.43
N VAL A 181 -7.44 -1.96 6.27
CA VAL A 181 -6.27 -2.51 5.61
C VAL A 181 -6.66 -3.57 4.59
N GLY A 182 -6.08 -3.48 3.40
CA GLY A 182 -6.17 -4.44 2.32
C GLY A 182 -4.82 -5.09 2.00
N PHE A 183 -4.85 -6.30 1.43
CA PHE A 183 -3.66 -7.00 0.95
C PHE A 183 -3.88 -7.43 -0.48
N GLU A 184 -2.85 -7.25 -1.33
CA GLU A 184 -2.81 -7.65 -2.73
C GLU A 184 -1.48 -8.34 -3.06
N GLY A 185 -1.48 -9.19 -4.14
CA GLY A 185 -0.30 -9.90 -4.61
C GLY A 185 -0.54 -11.34 -5.00
#